data_618181bcda6ea007eca9f71d2917e3f7
#
_entry.id   618181bcda6ea007eca9f71d2917e3f7
#
_cell.length_a   1.000
_cell.length_b   1.000
_cell.length_c   1.000
_cell.angle_alpha   90.00
_cell.angle_beta   90.00
_cell.angle_gamma   90.00
#
_symmetry.space_group_name_H-M   'P 1'
#
loop_
_entity.id
_entity.type
_entity.pdbx_description
1 polymer ?
#
loop_
_entity_poly.entity_id
_entity_poly.type
_entity_poly.pdbx_seq_one_letter_code
_entity_poly.pdbx_strand_id
1 'polypeptide(L)'
;MFAKEVYIARRARLLSDMVAAGEKGIVLFLGNAEAPAQYKDNCYKWRQDSSWLYFFGLDEPLYGAVLDLESGEQTLFADDVEIGDIIWMGPQPTVLSRAESVGIRRAVPYGELDTVVAKALRAGRPVHFLPPSRYYNTLKLAALTGGAKPSEALVRAVIAQRLVKEDCEIAAIDAACDLGYEMHTVARDAIRTGIVEQEIVGKMEGLTLSKGWGVSFPTILTQHGETLHNHLHDKIIEPGKLMVIDAGAESNEHYASDFTRTYPTGGRYTPRQRDIYQIVCDCNNFAFSQIRPGVAYRDVHLATVRLMLERLKDLDLVRGDVDAMVAEGIGGLFMPHGLGHNMGLDVHDMEDLGENLVGYDPDQKRASQLGLGSLRMARKLVPGHVITDEPGIYFIPALMQKFKDEGLDKGFVHFAKLETYSDFGGIRLEDDVLVTADGARRLGRQRLPIEPDEVEAAMTRL
;
A
#
# COMPACT_ATOMS: atom_id res chain seq x y z
N MET A 1 -17.02 9.06 -4.64
CA MET A 1 -16.54 10.45 -4.82
C MET A 1 -16.93 11.25 -3.58
N PHE A 2 -16.01 12.05 -3.02
CA PHE A 2 -16.28 12.92 -1.87
C PHE A 2 -17.09 14.17 -2.25
N ALA A 3 -17.51 14.93 -1.25
CA ALA A 3 -18.17 16.22 -1.47
C ALA A 3 -17.24 17.20 -2.21
N LYS A 4 -17.81 18.03 -3.06
CA LYS A 4 -17.09 19.02 -3.90
C LYS A 4 -16.13 19.90 -3.10
N GLU A 5 -16.52 20.27 -1.89
CA GLU A 5 -15.79 21.13 -0.98
C GLU A 5 -14.43 20.52 -0.57
N VAL A 6 -14.35 19.19 -0.48
CA VAL A 6 -13.10 18.46 -0.19
C VAL A 6 -12.06 18.74 -1.28
N TYR A 7 -12.44 18.57 -2.55
CA TYR A 7 -11.52 18.80 -3.68
C TYR A 7 -11.12 20.27 -3.82
N ILE A 8 -12.06 21.20 -3.56
CA ILE A 8 -11.76 22.64 -3.53
C ILE A 8 -10.72 22.95 -2.45
N ALA A 9 -10.91 22.43 -1.22
CA ALA A 9 -10.01 22.66 -0.09
C ALA A 9 -8.62 22.08 -0.35
N ARG A 10 -8.54 20.85 -0.88
CA ARG A 10 -7.27 20.18 -1.21
C ARG A 10 -6.44 20.96 -2.22
N ARG A 11 -7.05 21.41 -3.32
CA ARG A 11 -6.36 22.21 -4.34
C ARG A 11 -5.98 23.60 -3.82
N ALA A 12 -6.85 24.24 -3.02
CA ALA A 12 -6.53 25.53 -2.39
C ALA A 12 -5.33 25.43 -1.46
N ARG A 13 -5.26 24.36 -0.64
CA ARG A 13 -4.11 24.07 0.23
C ARG A 13 -2.84 23.85 -0.58
N LEU A 14 -2.89 23.02 -1.64
CA LEU A 14 -1.74 22.78 -2.52
C LEU A 14 -1.20 24.09 -3.11
N LEU A 15 -2.08 24.93 -3.66
CA LEU A 15 -1.68 26.22 -4.21
C LEU A 15 -1.04 27.12 -3.16
N SER A 16 -1.63 27.18 -1.96
CA SER A 16 -1.07 27.94 -0.82
C SER A 16 0.32 27.45 -0.43
N ASP A 17 0.51 26.14 -0.32
CA ASP A 17 1.78 25.53 0.10
C ASP A 17 2.87 25.78 -0.96
N MET A 18 2.55 25.64 -2.25
CA MET A 18 3.47 25.94 -3.35
C MET A 18 3.89 27.43 -3.38
N VAL A 19 2.93 28.34 -3.22
CA VAL A 19 3.22 29.79 -3.15
C VAL A 19 4.04 30.12 -1.91
N ALA A 20 3.74 29.53 -0.75
CA ALA A 20 4.51 29.69 0.47
C ALA A 20 5.96 29.17 0.35
N ALA A 21 6.17 28.14 -0.47
CA ALA A 21 7.50 27.65 -0.83
C ALA A 21 8.26 28.55 -1.83
N GLY A 22 7.64 29.65 -2.28
CA GLY A 22 8.23 30.61 -3.23
C GLY A 22 8.10 30.19 -4.71
N GLU A 23 7.33 29.16 -5.01
CA GLU A 23 7.12 28.65 -6.36
C GLU A 23 6.18 29.56 -7.16
N LYS A 24 6.38 29.56 -8.47
CA LYS A 24 5.59 30.33 -9.48
C LYS A 24 5.32 29.42 -10.67
N GLY A 25 4.46 29.89 -11.59
CA GLY A 25 4.16 29.15 -12.81
C GLY A 25 2.89 28.35 -12.72
N ILE A 26 2.88 27.15 -13.28
CA ILE A 26 1.70 26.30 -13.34
C ILE A 26 1.98 24.92 -12.77
N VAL A 27 0.98 24.34 -12.12
CA VAL A 27 0.97 22.92 -11.71
C VAL A 27 0.15 22.14 -12.72
N LEU A 28 0.77 21.15 -13.34
CA LEU A 28 0.17 20.27 -14.33
C LEU A 28 -0.11 18.90 -13.71
N PHE A 29 -1.35 18.45 -13.77
CA PHE A 29 -1.77 17.09 -13.47
C PHE A 29 -2.25 16.40 -14.74
N LEU A 30 -1.83 15.14 -14.93
CA LEU A 30 -2.35 14.25 -15.96
C LEU A 30 -3.06 13.08 -15.29
N GLY A 31 -4.33 12.88 -15.65
CA GLY A 31 -5.02 11.63 -15.37
C GLY A 31 -4.48 10.48 -16.22
N ASN A 32 -4.85 9.27 -15.88
CA ASN A 32 -4.50 8.10 -16.65
C ASN A 32 -5.28 8.01 -17.97
N ALA A 33 -4.72 7.33 -18.96
CA ALA A 33 -5.41 6.87 -20.16
C ALA A 33 -5.68 5.37 -20.04
N GLU A 34 -6.67 4.87 -20.77
CA GLU A 34 -6.86 3.42 -20.93
C GLU A 34 -5.62 2.79 -21.57
N ALA A 35 -5.29 1.58 -21.14
CA ALA A 35 -4.15 0.82 -21.66
C ALA A 35 -4.66 -0.45 -22.35
N PRO A 36 -4.59 -0.55 -23.69
CA PRO A 36 -4.98 -1.76 -24.41
C PRO A 36 -4.10 -2.96 -24.04
N ALA A 37 -4.71 -4.11 -23.80
CA ALA A 37 -3.98 -5.36 -23.58
C ALA A 37 -3.28 -5.80 -24.87
N GLN A 38 -3.99 -5.73 -26.02
CA GLN A 38 -3.47 -6.09 -27.32
C GLN A 38 -4.08 -5.23 -28.44
N TYR A 39 -5.39 -5.08 -28.50
CA TYR A 39 -6.10 -4.25 -29.48
C TYR A 39 -6.93 -3.17 -28.77
N LYS A 40 -7.22 -2.09 -29.50
CA LYS A 40 -7.71 -0.80 -28.97
C LYS A 40 -8.88 -0.94 -27.97
N ASP A 41 -9.84 -1.81 -28.26
CA ASP A 41 -11.08 -1.90 -27.49
C ASP A 41 -11.04 -2.97 -26.38
N ASN A 42 -9.89 -3.65 -26.20
CA ASN A 42 -9.66 -4.60 -25.10
C ASN A 42 -8.63 -4.04 -24.13
N CYS A 43 -9.08 -3.23 -23.21
CA CYS A 43 -8.22 -2.58 -22.23
C CYS A 43 -8.06 -3.42 -20.96
N TYR A 44 -6.89 -3.27 -20.29
CA TYR A 44 -6.72 -3.72 -18.92
C TYR A 44 -7.76 -3.03 -18.02
N LYS A 45 -8.00 -3.63 -16.84
CA LYS A 45 -8.87 -3.02 -15.84
C LYS A 45 -8.44 -1.57 -15.59
N TRP A 46 -9.41 -0.67 -15.66
CA TRP A 46 -9.20 0.76 -15.44
C TRP A 46 -8.77 1.05 -14.01
N ARG A 47 -7.84 1.98 -13.85
CA ARG A 47 -7.48 2.59 -12.57
C ARG A 47 -6.90 3.98 -12.81
N GLN A 48 -7.51 4.97 -12.22
CA GLN A 48 -7.08 6.36 -12.30
C GLN A 48 -5.82 6.60 -11.46
N ASP A 49 -5.04 7.64 -11.78
CA ASP A 49 -3.91 8.13 -11.01
C ASP A 49 -4.34 8.56 -9.59
N SER A 50 -3.63 8.13 -8.57
CA SER A 50 -4.03 8.36 -7.16
C SER A 50 -3.94 9.83 -6.76
N SER A 51 -2.94 10.59 -7.23
CA SER A 51 -2.87 12.03 -6.99
C SER A 51 -3.96 12.77 -7.74
N TRP A 52 -4.32 12.31 -8.94
CA TRP A 52 -5.49 12.82 -9.66
C TRP A 52 -6.78 12.60 -8.88
N LEU A 53 -7.04 11.39 -8.41
CA LEU A 53 -8.21 11.08 -7.57
C LEU A 53 -8.26 11.95 -6.31
N TYR A 54 -7.12 12.14 -5.66
CA TYR A 54 -7.02 12.96 -4.46
C TYR A 54 -7.44 14.42 -4.70
N PHE A 55 -6.97 15.04 -5.79
CA PHE A 55 -7.20 16.46 -6.06
C PHE A 55 -8.46 16.75 -6.87
N PHE A 56 -8.93 15.80 -7.65
CA PHE A 56 -10.04 16.02 -8.59
C PHE A 56 -11.21 15.05 -8.40
N GLY A 57 -11.00 13.85 -7.92
CA GLY A 57 -12.05 12.85 -7.72
C GLY A 57 -12.76 12.37 -9.00
N LEU A 58 -12.28 12.75 -10.16
CA LEU A 58 -12.82 12.33 -11.45
C LEU A 58 -12.12 11.06 -11.92
N ASP A 59 -12.89 10.00 -12.16
CA ASP A 59 -12.38 8.66 -12.46
C ASP A 59 -12.57 8.26 -13.92
N GLU A 60 -12.51 9.23 -14.81
CA GLU A 60 -12.57 9.01 -16.26
C GLU A 60 -11.19 9.14 -16.90
N PRO A 61 -10.93 8.44 -18.02
CA PRO A 61 -9.67 8.50 -18.75
C PRO A 61 -9.44 9.80 -19.49
N LEU A 62 -8.16 10.10 -19.79
CA LEU A 62 -7.72 11.21 -20.64
C LEU A 62 -8.11 12.61 -20.13
N TYR A 63 -8.00 12.83 -18.85
CA TYR A 63 -8.12 14.16 -18.26
C TYR A 63 -6.75 14.80 -18.02
N GLY A 64 -6.70 16.11 -18.10
CA GLY A 64 -5.59 16.94 -17.65
C GLY A 64 -6.10 18.14 -16.86
N ALA A 65 -5.28 18.68 -15.97
CA ALA A 65 -5.61 19.90 -15.25
C ALA A 65 -4.39 20.82 -15.12
N VAL A 66 -4.62 22.12 -15.19
CA VAL A 66 -3.62 23.15 -14.91
C VAL A 66 -4.14 24.04 -13.79
N LEU A 67 -3.33 24.21 -12.76
CA LEU A 67 -3.54 25.15 -11.66
C LEU A 67 -2.48 26.27 -11.79
N ASP A 68 -2.90 27.49 -11.90
CA ASP A 68 -2.00 28.65 -12.05
C ASP A 68 -1.67 29.25 -10.69
N LEU A 69 -0.40 29.27 -10.32
CA LEU A 69 0.08 29.68 -8.99
C LEU A 69 -0.06 31.19 -8.75
N GLU A 70 -0.02 32.01 -9.82
CA GLU A 70 -0.10 33.48 -9.70
C GLU A 70 -1.54 33.98 -9.73
N SER A 71 -2.41 33.42 -10.59
CA SER A 71 -3.79 33.85 -10.71
C SER A 71 -4.77 33.05 -9.86
N GLY A 72 -4.40 31.85 -9.45
CA GLY A 72 -5.30 30.88 -8.81
C GLY A 72 -6.31 30.24 -9.78
N GLU A 73 -6.22 30.52 -11.09
CA GLU A 73 -7.10 29.93 -12.10
C GLU A 73 -6.87 28.42 -12.21
N GLN A 74 -7.97 27.67 -12.32
CA GLN A 74 -7.96 26.22 -12.46
C GLN A 74 -8.71 25.85 -13.75
N THR A 75 -8.07 25.07 -14.61
CA THR A 75 -8.65 24.64 -15.88
C THR A 75 -8.58 23.13 -15.99
N LEU A 76 -9.71 22.50 -16.34
CA LEU A 76 -9.80 21.08 -16.68
C LEU A 76 -9.72 20.93 -18.20
N PHE A 77 -9.00 19.91 -18.66
CA PHE A 77 -8.81 19.57 -20.07
C PHE A 77 -9.33 18.14 -20.30
N ALA A 78 -10.35 18.02 -21.13
CA ALA A 78 -10.90 16.77 -21.60
C ALA A 78 -11.83 17.03 -22.78
N ASP A 79 -12.26 15.97 -23.47
CA ASP A 79 -13.19 16.07 -24.60
C ASP A 79 -14.56 15.52 -24.22
N ASP A 80 -15.63 16.22 -24.64
CA ASP A 80 -16.98 15.69 -24.54
C ASP A 80 -17.15 14.51 -25.52
N VAL A 81 -17.96 13.51 -25.14
CA VAL A 81 -18.26 12.38 -26.00
C VAL A 81 -19.04 12.81 -27.24
N GLU A 82 -18.67 12.27 -28.39
CA GLU A 82 -19.36 12.48 -29.65
C GLU A 82 -20.52 11.49 -29.82
N ILE A 83 -21.35 11.71 -30.82
CA ILE A 83 -22.51 10.83 -31.11
C ILE A 83 -22.09 9.37 -31.36
N GLY A 84 -20.88 9.16 -31.92
CA GLY A 84 -20.28 7.86 -32.10
C GLY A 84 -20.07 7.12 -30.78
N ASP A 85 -19.49 7.82 -29.80
CA ASP A 85 -19.21 7.27 -28.47
C ASP A 85 -20.51 6.99 -27.70
N ILE A 86 -21.51 7.88 -27.83
CA ILE A 86 -22.83 7.73 -27.22
C ILE A 86 -23.52 6.44 -27.69
N ILE A 87 -23.35 6.06 -28.96
CA ILE A 87 -23.91 4.81 -29.52
C ILE A 87 -23.34 3.59 -28.82
N TRP A 88 -22.04 3.61 -28.44
CA TRP A 88 -21.37 2.47 -27.84
C TRP A 88 -21.41 2.47 -26.31
N MET A 89 -21.33 3.64 -25.68
CA MET A 89 -21.17 3.77 -24.23
C MET A 89 -22.35 4.45 -23.52
N GLY A 90 -23.36 4.91 -24.29
CA GLY A 90 -24.46 5.70 -23.75
C GLY A 90 -24.09 7.17 -23.50
N PRO A 91 -25.09 8.02 -23.18
CA PRO A 91 -24.87 9.43 -22.90
C PRO A 91 -24.04 9.61 -21.63
N GLN A 92 -23.09 10.55 -21.68
CA GLN A 92 -22.22 10.91 -20.56
C GLN A 92 -22.46 12.36 -20.12
N PRO A 93 -22.24 12.70 -18.84
CA PRO A 93 -22.20 14.11 -18.42
C PRO A 93 -21.14 14.89 -19.19
N THR A 94 -21.39 16.16 -19.48
CA THR A 94 -20.40 17.01 -20.15
C THR A 94 -19.17 17.22 -19.27
N VAL A 95 -18.01 17.48 -19.89
CA VAL A 95 -16.77 17.80 -19.20
C VAL A 95 -16.94 19.01 -18.27
N LEU A 96 -17.69 20.01 -18.70
CA LEU A 96 -18.01 21.17 -17.85
C LEU A 96 -18.82 20.78 -16.62
N SER A 97 -19.85 19.94 -16.76
CA SER A 97 -20.64 19.43 -15.63
C SER A 97 -19.77 18.65 -14.62
N ARG A 98 -18.85 17.84 -15.12
CA ARG A 98 -17.89 17.12 -14.29
C ARG A 98 -16.91 18.07 -13.60
N ALA A 99 -16.38 19.07 -14.30
CA ALA A 99 -15.54 20.11 -13.71
C ALA A 99 -16.25 20.86 -12.57
N GLU A 100 -17.51 21.25 -12.78
CA GLU A 100 -18.32 21.93 -11.77
C GLU A 100 -18.63 21.07 -10.57
N SER A 101 -18.78 19.75 -10.75
CA SER A 101 -18.99 18.80 -9.65
C SER A 101 -17.83 18.72 -8.67
N VAL A 102 -16.62 19.10 -9.09
CA VAL A 102 -15.41 19.17 -8.26
C VAL A 102 -14.91 20.61 -8.04
N GLY A 103 -15.74 21.62 -8.39
CA GLY A 103 -15.48 23.03 -8.10
C GLY A 103 -14.54 23.73 -9.09
N ILE A 104 -14.34 23.19 -10.28
CA ILE A 104 -13.61 23.84 -11.37
C ILE A 104 -14.63 24.47 -12.32
N ARG A 105 -14.44 25.77 -12.64
CA ARG A 105 -15.39 26.54 -13.45
C ARG A 105 -15.03 26.62 -14.93
N ARG A 106 -13.85 26.15 -15.29
CA ARG A 106 -13.35 26.19 -16.66
C ARG A 106 -12.99 24.81 -17.14
N ALA A 107 -13.60 24.38 -18.22
CA ALA A 107 -13.27 23.17 -18.95
C ALA A 107 -13.03 23.54 -20.42
N VAL A 108 -12.02 22.93 -21.03
CA VAL A 108 -11.63 23.13 -22.42
C VAL A 108 -11.23 21.81 -23.06
N PRO A 109 -11.24 21.70 -24.40
CA PRO A 109 -10.83 20.48 -25.09
C PRO A 109 -9.43 20.03 -24.70
N TYR A 110 -9.20 18.70 -24.63
CA TYR A 110 -7.93 18.12 -24.21
C TYR A 110 -6.74 18.58 -25.05
N GLY A 111 -6.94 18.81 -26.36
CA GLY A 111 -5.90 19.30 -27.26
C GLY A 111 -5.36 20.71 -26.91
N GLU A 112 -6.11 21.52 -26.17
CA GLU A 112 -5.67 22.84 -25.71
C GLU A 112 -4.58 22.77 -24.61
N LEU A 113 -4.41 21.62 -23.96
CA LEU A 113 -3.41 21.42 -22.91
C LEU A 113 -1.99 21.74 -23.41
N ASP A 114 -1.65 21.22 -24.59
CA ASP A 114 -0.32 21.41 -25.20
C ASP A 114 -0.06 22.90 -25.47
N THR A 115 -1.08 23.64 -25.91
CA THR A 115 -1.01 25.09 -26.16
C THR A 115 -0.79 25.87 -24.86
N VAL A 116 -1.50 25.52 -23.80
CA VAL A 116 -1.40 26.21 -22.49
C VAL A 116 0.00 25.97 -21.87
N VAL A 117 0.50 24.72 -21.86
CA VAL A 117 1.83 24.40 -21.36
C VAL A 117 2.92 25.11 -22.19
N ALA A 118 2.84 25.05 -23.52
CA ALA A 118 3.79 25.72 -24.39
C ALA A 118 3.78 27.26 -24.20
N LYS A 119 2.63 27.87 -23.92
CA LYS A 119 2.51 29.31 -23.61
C LYS A 119 3.24 29.62 -22.29
N ALA A 120 3.06 28.82 -21.25
CA ALA A 120 3.74 29.01 -19.97
C ALA A 120 5.26 28.95 -20.16
N LEU A 121 5.75 27.93 -20.84
CA LEU A 121 7.19 27.75 -21.12
C LEU A 121 7.78 28.90 -21.92
N ARG A 122 7.10 29.36 -22.99
CA ARG A 122 7.57 30.51 -23.77
C ARG A 122 7.60 31.80 -22.95
N ALA A 123 6.75 31.93 -21.93
CA ALA A 123 6.76 33.08 -21.02
C ALA A 123 7.82 32.92 -19.89
N GLY A 124 8.63 31.89 -19.92
CA GLY A 124 9.62 31.59 -18.87
C GLY A 124 9.01 31.14 -17.54
N ARG A 125 7.74 30.72 -17.54
CA ARG A 125 7.07 30.25 -16.33
C ARG A 125 7.36 28.77 -16.10
N PRO A 126 7.74 28.34 -14.89
CA PRO A 126 7.91 26.94 -14.54
C PRO A 126 6.63 26.12 -14.75
N VAL A 127 6.82 24.83 -15.09
CA VAL A 127 5.75 23.84 -15.16
C VAL A 127 6.07 22.75 -14.15
N HIS A 128 5.30 22.70 -13.07
CA HIS A 128 5.44 21.71 -12.00
C HIS A 128 4.58 20.49 -12.29
N PHE A 129 5.13 19.31 -12.19
CA PHE A 129 4.40 18.05 -12.35
C PHE A 129 4.99 16.96 -11.43
N LEU A 130 4.21 15.94 -11.14
CA LEU A 130 4.61 14.77 -10.34
C LEU A 130 5.33 13.72 -11.20
N PRO A 131 6.17 12.85 -10.61
CA PRO A 131 6.69 11.69 -11.31
C PRO A 131 5.53 10.86 -11.88
N PRO A 132 5.53 10.53 -13.18
CA PRO A 132 4.45 9.74 -13.76
C PRO A 132 4.65 8.24 -13.49
N SER A 133 3.61 7.56 -13.04
CA SER A 133 3.60 6.09 -12.86
C SER A 133 3.35 5.33 -14.16
N ARG A 134 2.69 5.97 -15.16
CA ARG A 134 2.36 5.35 -16.45
C ARG A 134 3.31 5.80 -17.55
N TYR A 135 3.80 4.84 -18.36
CA TYR A 135 4.79 5.11 -19.41
C TYR A 135 4.31 6.13 -20.45
N TYR A 136 3.04 6.08 -20.87
CA TYR A 136 2.51 7.09 -21.81
C TYR A 136 2.48 8.50 -21.20
N ASN A 137 2.23 8.66 -19.89
CA ASN A 137 2.34 9.95 -19.21
C ASN A 137 3.79 10.43 -19.16
N THR A 138 4.77 9.51 -19.02
CA THR A 138 6.20 9.83 -19.15
C THR A 138 6.50 10.44 -20.53
N LEU A 139 6.01 9.81 -21.59
CA LEU A 139 6.20 10.32 -22.95
C LEU A 139 5.50 11.66 -23.18
N LYS A 140 4.24 11.78 -22.71
CA LYS A 140 3.47 13.02 -22.83
C LYS A 140 4.15 14.17 -22.10
N LEU A 141 4.57 13.98 -20.85
CA LEU A 141 5.27 15.01 -20.07
C LEU A 141 6.62 15.39 -20.70
N ALA A 142 7.39 14.41 -21.19
CA ALA A 142 8.65 14.69 -21.89
C ALA A 142 8.40 15.56 -23.13
N ALA A 143 7.37 15.27 -23.92
CA ALA A 143 7.00 16.06 -25.09
C ALA A 143 6.53 17.48 -24.72
N LEU A 144 5.68 17.60 -23.69
CA LEU A 144 5.13 18.87 -23.23
C LEU A 144 6.19 19.82 -22.63
N THR A 145 7.15 19.26 -21.89
CA THR A 145 8.07 20.04 -21.04
C THR A 145 9.51 20.08 -21.59
N GLY A 146 9.75 19.45 -22.75
CA GLY A 146 11.10 19.36 -23.30
C GLY A 146 12.06 18.50 -22.45
N GLY A 147 11.52 17.52 -21.70
CA GLY A 147 12.29 16.62 -20.84
C GLY A 147 12.66 17.22 -19.48
N ALA A 148 11.89 18.18 -18.97
CA ALA A 148 12.04 18.68 -17.60
C ALA A 148 11.86 17.56 -16.57
N LYS A 149 12.45 17.76 -15.40
CA LYS A 149 12.30 16.82 -14.27
C LYS A 149 11.04 17.16 -13.47
N PRO A 150 10.43 16.16 -12.78
CA PRO A 150 9.38 16.40 -11.79
C PRO A 150 9.79 17.43 -10.75
N SER A 151 8.83 18.19 -10.24
CA SER A 151 9.07 19.25 -9.26
C SER A 151 9.16 18.67 -7.85
N GLU A 152 10.33 18.77 -7.22
CA GLU A 152 10.51 18.33 -5.83
C GLU A 152 9.61 19.09 -4.86
N ALA A 153 9.41 20.40 -5.08
CA ALA A 153 8.51 21.21 -4.26
C ALA A 153 7.07 20.69 -4.30
N LEU A 154 6.57 20.37 -5.52
CA LEU A 154 5.24 19.78 -5.69
C LEU A 154 5.15 18.40 -5.03
N VAL A 155 6.14 17.52 -5.22
CA VAL A 155 6.19 16.20 -4.58
C VAL A 155 6.10 16.33 -3.06
N ARG A 156 6.89 17.20 -2.46
CA ARG A 156 6.86 17.43 -1.00
C ARG A 156 5.54 17.99 -0.50
N ALA A 157 4.92 18.91 -1.22
CA ALA A 157 3.61 19.47 -0.88
C ALA A 157 2.51 18.39 -0.93
N VAL A 158 2.51 17.55 -1.98
CA VAL A 158 1.56 16.44 -2.12
C VAL A 158 1.74 15.40 -1.03
N ILE A 159 2.98 14.99 -0.75
CA ILE A 159 3.29 14.03 0.34
C ILE A 159 2.82 14.59 1.69
N ALA A 160 3.18 15.83 2.02
CA ALA A 160 2.79 16.45 3.28
C ALA A 160 1.26 16.51 3.46
N GLN A 161 0.53 16.69 2.38
CA GLN A 161 -0.93 16.77 2.41
C GLN A 161 -1.59 15.38 2.51
N ARG A 162 -1.11 14.37 1.77
CA ARG A 162 -1.69 13.03 1.73
C ARG A 162 -1.26 12.12 2.89
N LEU A 163 -0.13 12.40 3.55
CA LEU A 163 0.32 11.61 4.70
C LEU A 163 -0.66 11.64 5.87
N VAL A 164 -1.27 12.78 6.12
CA VAL A 164 -2.25 12.96 7.21
C VAL A 164 -3.65 12.86 6.62
N LYS A 165 -4.32 11.73 6.88
CA LYS A 165 -5.64 11.42 6.32
C LYS A 165 -6.72 12.30 6.94
N GLU A 166 -7.59 12.82 6.07
CA GLU A 166 -8.81 13.53 6.45
C GLU A 166 -9.90 12.52 6.90
N ASP A 167 -10.91 12.98 7.65
CA ASP A 167 -11.98 12.12 8.15
C ASP A 167 -12.71 11.35 7.02
N CYS A 168 -12.88 11.97 5.85
CA CYS A 168 -13.51 11.30 4.70
C CYS A 168 -12.63 10.20 4.11
N GLU A 169 -11.30 10.35 4.15
CA GLU A 169 -10.35 9.32 3.73
C GLU A 169 -10.35 8.15 4.71
N ILE A 170 -10.32 8.46 6.02
CA ILE A 170 -10.40 7.45 7.08
C ILE A 170 -11.68 6.62 6.96
N ALA A 171 -12.81 7.26 6.68
CA ALA A 171 -14.09 6.55 6.47
C ALA A 171 -14.06 5.64 5.23
N ALA A 172 -13.39 6.07 4.14
CA ALA A 172 -13.22 5.25 2.93
C ALA A 172 -12.27 4.07 3.15
N ILE A 173 -11.21 4.26 3.94
CA ILE A 173 -10.29 3.19 4.33
C ILE A 173 -10.99 2.20 5.28
N ASP A 174 -11.76 2.67 6.26
CA ASP A 174 -12.58 1.80 7.11
C ASP A 174 -13.53 0.92 6.28
N ALA A 175 -14.15 1.48 5.23
CA ALA A 175 -15.00 0.72 4.32
C ALA A 175 -14.23 -0.32 3.51
N ALA A 176 -13.01 0.02 3.06
CA ALA A 176 -12.11 -0.94 2.41
C ALA A 176 -11.70 -2.07 3.36
N CYS A 177 -11.39 -1.74 4.62
CA CYS A 177 -11.08 -2.72 5.67
C CYS A 177 -12.25 -3.64 5.99
N ASP A 178 -13.48 -3.12 6.05
CA ASP A 178 -14.67 -3.95 6.22
C ASP A 178 -14.84 -4.96 5.06
N LEU A 179 -14.57 -4.53 3.82
CA LEU A 179 -14.61 -5.42 2.66
C LEU A 179 -13.43 -6.42 2.68
N GLY A 180 -12.24 -5.99 3.11
CA GLY A 180 -11.09 -6.85 3.35
C GLY A 180 -11.36 -7.94 4.39
N TYR A 181 -12.07 -7.58 5.48
CA TYR A 181 -12.54 -8.56 6.48
C TYR A 181 -13.43 -9.64 5.85
N GLU A 182 -14.41 -9.25 5.03
CA GLU A 182 -15.28 -10.21 4.32
C GLU A 182 -14.46 -11.08 3.33
N MET A 183 -13.53 -10.47 2.61
CA MET A 183 -12.63 -11.15 1.67
C MET A 183 -11.82 -12.26 2.36
N HIS A 184 -11.18 -11.94 3.49
CA HIS A 184 -10.43 -12.91 4.28
C HIS A 184 -11.32 -13.98 4.94
N THR A 185 -12.54 -13.62 5.32
CA THR A 185 -13.52 -14.58 5.84
C THR A 185 -13.88 -15.63 4.78
N VAL A 186 -14.17 -15.19 3.54
CA VAL A 186 -14.43 -16.09 2.41
C VAL A 186 -13.22 -16.97 2.11
N ALA A 187 -12.01 -16.42 2.17
CA ALA A 187 -10.79 -17.18 1.96
C ALA A 187 -10.60 -18.27 3.01
N ARG A 188 -10.66 -17.91 4.30
CA ARG A 188 -10.56 -18.85 5.43
C ARG A 188 -11.57 -19.99 5.28
N ASP A 189 -12.82 -19.65 5.02
CA ASP A 189 -13.92 -20.60 4.93
C ASP A 189 -13.81 -21.52 3.69
N ALA A 190 -13.01 -21.14 2.69
CA ALA A 190 -12.75 -21.93 1.51
C ALA A 190 -11.54 -22.85 1.62
N ILE A 191 -10.68 -22.67 2.65
CA ILE A 191 -9.47 -23.49 2.81
C ILE A 191 -9.86 -24.97 3.09
N ARG A 192 -9.44 -25.84 2.20
CA ARG A 192 -9.52 -27.30 2.36
C ARG A 192 -8.45 -27.98 1.52
N THR A 193 -7.96 -29.09 2.01
CA THR A 193 -6.97 -29.90 1.27
C THR A 193 -7.57 -30.47 -0.01
N GLY A 194 -6.75 -30.60 -1.06
CA GLY A 194 -7.12 -31.19 -2.34
C GLY A 194 -7.69 -30.24 -3.37
N ILE A 195 -7.97 -28.97 -3.03
CA ILE A 195 -8.32 -27.92 -4.01
C ILE A 195 -7.08 -27.14 -4.43
N VAL A 196 -7.17 -26.45 -5.56
CA VAL A 196 -6.11 -25.55 -6.04
C VAL A 196 -6.23 -24.19 -5.37
N GLU A 197 -5.11 -23.57 -4.99
CA GLU A 197 -5.05 -22.23 -4.39
C GLU A 197 -5.85 -21.20 -5.19
N GLN A 198 -5.82 -21.27 -6.53
CA GLN A 198 -6.58 -20.39 -7.44
C GLN A 198 -8.10 -20.40 -7.21
N GLU A 199 -8.67 -21.50 -6.68
CA GLU A 199 -10.11 -21.54 -6.40
C GLU A 199 -10.50 -20.58 -5.24
N ILE A 200 -9.59 -20.40 -4.26
CA ILE A 200 -9.78 -19.47 -3.16
C ILE A 200 -9.62 -18.04 -3.66
N VAL A 201 -8.55 -17.76 -4.42
CA VAL A 201 -8.29 -16.45 -5.02
C VAL A 201 -9.50 -15.98 -5.84
N GLY A 202 -10.03 -16.83 -6.71
CA GLY A 202 -11.21 -16.49 -7.52
C GLY A 202 -12.44 -16.11 -6.70
N LYS A 203 -12.65 -16.74 -5.52
CA LYS A 203 -13.75 -16.39 -4.62
C LYS A 203 -13.52 -15.04 -3.91
N MET A 204 -12.29 -14.81 -3.45
CA MET A 204 -11.88 -13.56 -2.79
C MET A 204 -12.04 -12.36 -3.73
N GLU A 205 -11.45 -12.44 -4.90
CA GLU A 205 -11.48 -11.37 -5.89
C GLU A 205 -12.88 -11.14 -6.45
N GLY A 206 -13.66 -12.23 -6.66
CA GLY A 206 -15.08 -12.13 -7.05
C GLY A 206 -15.92 -11.39 -6.03
N LEU A 207 -15.68 -11.58 -4.73
CA LEU A 207 -16.36 -10.83 -3.67
C LEU A 207 -16.02 -9.34 -3.75
N THR A 208 -14.72 -8.99 -3.83
CA THR A 208 -14.30 -7.59 -3.86
C THR A 208 -14.82 -6.85 -5.10
N LEU A 209 -14.88 -7.52 -6.25
CA LEU A 209 -15.49 -6.98 -7.48
C LEU A 209 -17.02 -6.81 -7.37
N SER A 210 -17.68 -7.58 -6.52
CA SER A 210 -19.14 -7.48 -6.34
C SER A 210 -19.57 -6.35 -5.39
N LYS A 211 -18.64 -5.81 -4.57
CA LYS A 211 -18.95 -4.86 -3.52
C LYS A 211 -18.11 -3.58 -3.54
N GLY A 212 -16.96 -3.59 -4.20
CA GLY A 212 -16.03 -2.48 -4.31
C GLY A 212 -15.36 -2.42 -5.68
N TRP A 213 -14.20 -1.78 -5.75
CA TRP A 213 -13.46 -1.66 -6.99
C TRP A 213 -12.65 -2.93 -7.33
N GLY A 214 -12.48 -3.85 -6.39
CA GLY A 214 -11.72 -5.09 -6.51
C GLY A 214 -10.63 -5.19 -5.46
N VAL A 215 -9.50 -5.80 -5.83
CA VAL A 215 -8.35 -5.93 -4.93
C VAL A 215 -7.49 -4.66 -4.95
N SER A 216 -6.91 -4.32 -3.80
CA SER A 216 -5.97 -3.18 -3.65
C SER A 216 -4.58 -3.48 -4.23
N PHE A 217 -4.21 -4.76 -4.31
CA PHE A 217 -2.99 -5.27 -4.92
C PHE A 217 -3.17 -6.73 -5.37
N PRO A 218 -2.29 -7.28 -6.22
CA PRO A 218 -2.38 -8.68 -6.61
C PRO A 218 -2.33 -9.61 -5.40
N THR A 219 -3.36 -10.43 -5.23
CA THR A 219 -3.51 -11.33 -4.09
C THR A 219 -2.28 -12.24 -3.90
N ILE A 220 -1.77 -12.31 -2.68
CA ILE A 220 -0.77 -13.29 -2.25
C ILE A 220 -1.51 -14.36 -1.44
N LEU A 221 -1.54 -15.59 -1.95
CA LEU A 221 -2.14 -16.71 -1.27
C LEU A 221 -1.30 -17.95 -1.57
N THR A 222 -0.66 -18.50 -0.53
CA THR A 222 0.29 -19.60 -0.74
C THR A 222 0.52 -20.46 0.50
N GLN A 223 0.70 -21.74 0.29
CA GLN A 223 1.22 -22.65 1.30
C GLN A 223 2.77 -22.65 1.42
N HIS A 224 3.43 -21.80 0.60
CA HIS A 224 4.87 -21.54 0.60
C HIS A 224 5.16 -20.14 1.16
N GLY A 225 4.81 -19.91 2.44
CA GLY A 225 4.92 -18.59 3.08
C GLY A 225 6.36 -18.06 3.18
N GLU A 226 7.38 -18.90 2.91
CA GLU A 226 8.78 -18.46 2.75
C GLU A 226 9.01 -17.66 1.45
N THR A 227 8.06 -17.66 0.53
CA THR A 227 8.03 -16.80 -0.66
C THR A 227 7.09 -15.64 -0.39
N LEU A 228 7.64 -14.48 -0.03
CA LEU A 228 6.88 -13.37 0.54
C LEU A 228 5.83 -12.77 -0.42
N HIS A 229 6.10 -12.72 -1.73
CA HIS A 229 5.20 -12.21 -2.77
C HIS A 229 4.90 -13.27 -3.82
N ASN A 230 4.27 -14.38 -3.41
CA ASN A 230 3.91 -15.45 -4.33
C ASN A 230 2.54 -15.17 -4.97
N HIS A 231 2.55 -14.84 -6.26
CA HIS A 231 1.37 -14.60 -7.09
C HIS A 231 1.00 -15.80 -7.98
N LEU A 232 1.67 -16.94 -7.82
CA LEU A 232 1.33 -18.19 -8.50
C LEU A 232 0.44 -19.02 -7.60
N HIS A 233 -0.75 -19.33 -8.04
CA HIS A 233 -1.77 -20.03 -7.25
C HIS A 233 -2.10 -21.41 -7.84
N ASP A 234 -1.11 -22.08 -8.42
CA ASP A 234 -1.24 -23.33 -9.18
C ASP A 234 -1.11 -24.60 -8.32
N LYS A 235 -0.85 -24.46 -7.03
CA LYS A 235 -0.60 -25.61 -6.14
C LYS A 235 -1.89 -26.16 -5.57
N ILE A 236 -1.92 -27.50 -5.43
CA ILE A 236 -2.94 -28.20 -4.66
C ILE A 236 -2.62 -28.03 -3.17
N ILE A 237 -3.61 -27.65 -2.39
CA ILE A 237 -3.46 -27.46 -0.94
C ILE A 237 -3.22 -28.81 -0.26
N GLU A 238 -2.07 -28.90 0.42
CA GLU A 238 -1.63 -30.10 1.12
C GLU A 238 -2.05 -30.06 2.60
N PRO A 239 -2.27 -31.24 3.23
CA PRO A 239 -2.54 -31.32 4.67
C PRO A 239 -1.32 -30.92 5.49
N GLY A 240 -1.55 -30.28 6.65
CA GLY A 240 -0.50 -29.95 7.62
C GLY A 240 0.39 -28.76 7.23
N LYS A 241 0.07 -28.05 6.15
CA LYS A 241 0.74 -26.81 5.75
C LYS A 241 0.12 -25.58 6.41
N LEU A 242 0.80 -24.46 6.30
CA LEU A 242 0.29 -23.14 6.62
C LEU A 242 -0.07 -22.44 5.32
N MET A 243 -1.20 -21.74 5.29
CA MET A 243 -1.64 -20.91 4.17
C MET A 243 -1.50 -19.45 4.58
N VAL A 244 -0.51 -18.76 4.03
CA VAL A 244 -0.39 -17.31 4.15
C VAL A 244 -1.36 -16.69 3.13
N ILE A 245 -2.22 -15.81 3.59
CA ILE A 245 -3.13 -15.01 2.76
C ILE A 245 -2.84 -13.56 3.09
N ASP A 246 -2.32 -12.84 2.11
CA ASP A 246 -2.02 -11.42 2.16
C ASP A 246 -2.76 -10.75 1.00
N ALA A 247 -3.80 -10.02 1.36
CA ALA A 247 -4.76 -9.50 0.40
C ALA A 247 -5.56 -8.34 0.99
N GLY A 248 -5.90 -7.41 0.13
CA GLY A 248 -6.73 -6.27 0.49
C GLY A 248 -7.77 -5.94 -0.57
N ALA A 249 -8.76 -5.17 -0.18
CA ALA A 249 -9.83 -4.68 -1.04
C ALA A 249 -9.66 -3.19 -1.30
N GLU A 250 -10.08 -2.75 -2.47
CA GLU A 250 -10.17 -1.34 -2.85
C GLU A 250 -11.64 -0.88 -2.75
N SER A 251 -11.90 0.18 -1.98
CA SER A 251 -13.23 0.77 -1.86
C SER A 251 -13.69 1.43 -3.18
N ASN A 252 -14.96 1.82 -3.25
CA ASN A 252 -15.47 2.57 -4.41
C ASN A 252 -14.85 3.98 -4.55
N GLU A 253 -14.23 4.49 -3.52
CA GLU A 253 -13.44 5.73 -3.51
C GLU A 253 -11.96 5.49 -3.79
N HIS A 254 -11.57 4.25 -4.16
CA HIS A 254 -10.19 3.82 -4.46
C HIS A 254 -9.23 3.79 -3.26
N TYR A 255 -9.73 3.81 -2.04
CA TYR A 255 -8.89 3.61 -0.87
C TYR A 255 -8.66 2.13 -0.61
N ALA A 256 -7.42 1.79 -0.25
CA ALA A 256 -6.96 0.44 -0.05
C ALA A 256 -7.20 -0.06 1.39
N SER A 257 -7.29 -1.38 1.54
CA SER A 257 -7.00 -2.10 2.78
C SER A 257 -5.89 -3.10 2.55
N ASP A 258 -5.26 -3.54 3.63
CA ASP A 258 -4.18 -4.52 3.63
C ASP A 258 -4.25 -5.42 4.86
N PHE A 259 -4.41 -6.73 4.64
CA PHE A 259 -4.46 -7.70 5.72
C PHE A 259 -3.66 -8.94 5.38
N THR A 260 -2.89 -9.42 6.34
CA THR A 260 -2.33 -10.77 6.27
C THR A 260 -2.84 -11.63 7.42
N ARG A 261 -3.25 -12.85 7.09
CA ARG A 261 -3.51 -13.92 8.05
C ARG A 261 -2.87 -15.22 7.56
N THR A 262 -2.45 -16.05 8.51
CA THR A 262 -1.86 -17.35 8.21
C THR A 262 -2.69 -18.46 8.87
N TYR A 263 -3.28 -19.33 8.06
CA TYR A 263 -4.21 -20.38 8.47
C TYR A 263 -3.60 -21.77 8.34
N PRO A 264 -3.89 -22.71 9.29
CA PRO A 264 -3.49 -24.11 9.13
C PRO A 264 -4.42 -24.82 8.16
N THR A 265 -3.88 -25.47 7.11
CA THR A 265 -4.70 -26.12 6.06
C THR A 265 -5.59 -27.29 6.58
N GLY A 266 -5.26 -27.85 7.75
CA GLY A 266 -6.04 -28.88 8.43
C GLY A 266 -6.95 -28.35 9.54
N GLY A 267 -7.15 -27.04 9.66
CA GLY A 267 -7.99 -26.40 10.68
C GLY A 267 -7.36 -26.29 12.07
N ARG A 268 -6.19 -26.89 12.29
CA ARG A 268 -5.43 -26.80 13.56
C ARG A 268 -3.95 -26.67 13.28
N TYR A 269 -3.26 -25.86 14.08
CA TYR A 269 -1.82 -25.74 14.06
C TYR A 269 -1.16 -26.98 14.72
N THR A 270 -0.06 -27.44 14.14
CA THR A 270 0.85 -28.35 14.87
C THR A 270 1.51 -27.60 16.02
N PRO A 271 2.05 -28.29 17.06
CA PRO A 271 2.75 -27.60 18.16
C PRO A 271 3.85 -26.65 17.65
N ARG A 272 4.67 -27.05 16.69
CA ARG A 272 5.74 -26.26 16.08
C ARG A 272 5.18 -25.02 15.35
N GLN A 273 4.07 -25.16 14.62
CA GLN A 273 3.43 -24.03 13.94
C GLN A 273 2.83 -23.07 14.96
N ARG A 274 2.19 -23.57 16.00
CA ARG A 274 1.59 -22.78 17.06
C ARG A 274 2.62 -21.94 17.82
N ASP A 275 3.79 -22.53 18.14
CA ASP A 275 4.88 -21.81 18.82
C ASP A 275 5.34 -20.60 18.01
N ILE A 276 5.62 -20.76 16.72
CA ILE A 276 6.04 -19.64 15.85
C ILE A 276 4.88 -18.66 15.61
N TYR A 277 3.66 -19.15 15.41
CA TYR A 277 2.48 -18.31 15.21
C TYR A 277 2.25 -17.40 16.43
N GLN A 278 2.37 -17.94 17.64
CA GLN A 278 2.21 -17.15 18.88
C GLN A 278 3.25 -16.04 18.97
N ILE A 279 4.49 -16.29 18.55
CA ILE A 279 5.54 -15.25 18.51
C ILE A 279 5.13 -14.11 17.58
N VAL A 280 4.63 -14.43 16.36
CA VAL A 280 4.20 -13.39 15.43
C VAL A 280 2.96 -12.64 15.96
N CYS A 281 2.01 -13.34 16.59
CA CYS A 281 0.85 -12.73 17.24
C CYS A 281 1.26 -11.77 18.38
N ASP A 282 2.20 -12.22 19.25
CA ASP A 282 2.76 -11.39 20.31
C ASP A 282 3.45 -10.13 19.71
N CYS A 283 4.18 -10.27 18.60
CA CYS A 283 4.83 -9.17 17.90
C CYS A 283 3.82 -8.16 17.35
N ASN A 284 2.74 -8.60 16.68
CA ASN A 284 1.69 -7.72 16.16
C ASN A 284 0.98 -6.97 17.30
N ASN A 285 0.57 -7.68 18.35
CA ASN A 285 -0.09 -7.04 19.50
C ASN A 285 0.86 -6.06 20.23
N PHE A 286 2.15 -6.40 20.34
CA PHE A 286 3.16 -5.54 20.95
C PHE A 286 3.40 -4.29 20.10
N ALA A 287 3.64 -4.43 18.79
CA ALA A 287 3.86 -3.30 17.87
C ALA A 287 2.68 -2.33 17.93
N PHE A 288 1.45 -2.83 17.81
CA PHE A 288 0.24 -2.02 17.95
C PHE A 288 0.22 -1.22 19.27
N SER A 289 0.61 -1.83 20.39
CA SER A 289 0.64 -1.16 21.69
C SER A 289 1.66 -0.02 21.78
N GLN A 290 2.67 -0.01 20.90
CA GLN A 290 3.70 1.02 20.85
C GLN A 290 3.37 2.18 19.90
N ILE A 291 2.40 2.00 18.99
CA ILE A 291 2.00 3.01 18.02
C ILE A 291 1.26 4.14 18.73
N ARG A 292 1.84 5.35 18.69
CA ARG A 292 1.27 6.59 19.24
C ARG A 292 1.97 7.80 18.65
N PRO A 293 1.36 8.99 18.70
CA PRO A 293 1.99 10.24 18.25
C PRO A 293 3.36 10.47 18.88
N GLY A 294 4.31 10.95 18.07
CA GLY A 294 5.68 11.32 18.51
C GLY A 294 6.69 10.17 18.55
N VAL A 295 6.25 8.92 18.49
CA VAL A 295 7.13 7.75 18.38
C VAL A 295 7.57 7.59 16.93
N ALA A 296 8.87 7.34 16.69
CA ALA A 296 9.34 6.96 15.37
C ALA A 296 8.95 5.50 15.07
N TYR A 297 8.33 5.23 13.92
CA TYR A 297 7.91 3.87 13.58
C TYR A 297 9.09 2.91 13.42
N ARG A 298 10.27 3.46 13.07
CA ARG A 298 11.53 2.71 13.11
C ARG A 298 11.82 2.13 14.51
N ASP A 299 11.55 2.89 15.57
CA ASP A 299 11.80 2.43 16.93
C ASP A 299 10.81 1.33 17.33
N VAL A 300 9.56 1.41 16.85
CA VAL A 300 8.57 0.34 17.00
C VAL A 300 9.05 -0.93 16.29
N HIS A 301 9.54 -0.81 15.05
CA HIS A 301 10.13 -1.93 14.31
C HIS A 301 11.26 -2.60 15.09
N LEU A 302 12.24 -1.84 15.55
CA LEU A 302 13.39 -2.38 16.30
C LEU A 302 12.97 -3.05 17.62
N ALA A 303 12.01 -2.46 18.34
CA ALA A 303 11.47 -3.05 19.56
C ALA A 303 10.71 -4.35 19.29
N THR A 304 9.99 -4.44 18.17
CA THR A 304 9.29 -5.66 17.72
C THR A 304 10.30 -6.76 17.33
N VAL A 305 11.35 -6.41 16.60
CA VAL A 305 12.45 -7.33 16.27
C VAL A 305 13.12 -7.85 17.52
N ARG A 306 13.33 -6.99 18.52
CA ARG A 306 13.89 -7.39 19.82
C ARG A 306 13.00 -8.44 20.51
N LEU A 307 11.70 -8.21 20.60
CA LEU A 307 10.74 -9.15 21.18
C LEU A 307 10.77 -10.49 20.40
N MET A 308 10.74 -10.43 19.07
CA MET A 308 10.82 -11.61 18.21
C MET A 308 12.07 -12.45 18.53
N LEU A 309 13.24 -11.83 18.63
CA LEU A 309 14.50 -12.52 18.95
C LEU A 309 14.53 -13.09 20.36
N GLU A 310 13.93 -12.41 21.36
CA GLU A 310 13.75 -12.96 22.72
C GLU A 310 12.96 -14.26 22.69
N ARG A 311 11.82 -14.28 21.98
CA ARG A 311 10.97 -15.46 21.84
C ARG A 311 11.63 -16.60 21.04
N LEU A 312 12.37 -16.26 19.96
CA LEU A 312 13.13 -17.26 19.19
C LEU A 312 14.29 -17.84 20.00
N LYS A 313 14.84 -17.09 20.94
CA LYS A 313 15.83 -17.59 21.90
C LYS A 313 15.24 -18.62 22.88
N ASP A 314 14.00 -18.42 23.32
CA ASP A 314 13.29 -19.39 24.16
C ASP A 314 13.08 -20.73 23.43
N LEU A 315 13.00 -20.71 22.09
CA LEU A 315 12.94 -21.89 21.23
C LEU A 315 14.33 -22.45 20.83
N ASP A 316 15.41 -21.88 21.36
CA ASP A 316 16.80 -22.25 21.05
C ASP A 316 17.17 -22.10 19.55
N LEU A 317 16.49 -21.21 18.81
CA LEU A 317 16.81 -20.89 17.42
C LEU A 317 17.94 -19.87 17.32
N VAL A 318 18.04 -18.98 18.31
CA VAL A 318 19.13 -18.02 18.48
C VAL A 318 19.67 -18.04 19.92
N ARG A 319 20.89 -17.57 20.12
CA ARG A 319 21.59 -17.61 21.41
C ARG A 319 22.41 -16.34 21.63
N GLY A 320 22.59 -15.95 22.88
CA GLY A 320 23.43 -14.82 23.24
C GLY A 320 22.61 -13.59 23.70
N ASP A 321 23.21 -12.42 23.59
CA ASP A 321 22.60 -11.16 23.97
C ASP A 321 21.66 -10.64 22.88
N VAL A 322 20.41 -10.32 23.23
CA VAL A 322 19.37 -9.93 22.26
C VAL A 322 19.63 -8.54 21.69
N ASP A 323 20.13 -7.61 22.50
CA ASP A 323 20.41 -6.24 22.03
C ASP A 323 21.58 -6.25 21.03
N ALA A 324 22.58 -7.12 21.27
CA ALA A 324 23.64 -7.35 20.29
C ALA A 324 23.09 -7.98 18.98
N MET A 325 22.16 -8.94 19.06
CA MET A 325 21.52 -9.54 17.88
C MET A 325 20.77 -8.49 17.05
N VAL A 326 20.03 -7.59 17.69
CA VAL A 326 19.34 -6.47 17.01
C VAL A 326 20.34 -5.56 16.32
N ALA A 327 21.42 -5.18 17.01
CA ALA A 327 22.44 -4.32 16.46
C ALA A 327 23.17 -4.94 15.25
N GLU A 328 23.43 -6.25 15.29
CA GLU A 328 24.06 -7.00 14.19
C GLU A 328 23.11 -7.43 13.07
N GLY A 329 21.79 -7.14 13.18
CA GLY A 329 20.80 -7.43 12.14
C GLY A 329 20.36 -8.88 12.04
N ILE A 330 20.50 -9.67 13.11
CA ILE A 330 20.08 -11.09 13.13
C ILE A 330 18.58 -11.23 12.89
N GLY A 331 17.77 -10.23 13.28
CA GLY A 331 16.33 -10.21 13.02
C GLY A 331 15.97 -10.32 11.54
N GLY A 332 16.81 -9.78 10.64
CA GLY A 332 16.60 -9.86 9.20
C GLY A 332 16.67 -11.27 8.62
N LEU A 333 17.27 -12.23 9.32
CA LEU A 333 17.23 -13.64 8.94
C LEU A 333 15.79 -14.22 9.01
N PHE A 334 15.00 -13.73 9.96
CA PHE A 334 13.64 -14.22 10.22
C PHE A 334 12.57 -13.27 9.65
N MET A 335 12.81 -11.96 9.66
CA MET A 335 11.94 -10.92 9.11
C MET A 335 12.75 -10.00 8.17
N PRO A 336 12.89 -10.38 6.88
CA PRO A 336 13.70 -9.63 5.93
C PRO A 336 13.01 -8.37 5.37
N HIS A 337 11.81 -8.04 5.83
CA HIS A 337 11.04 -6.85 5.47
C HIS A 337 10.84 -5.89 6.65
N GLY A 338 10.25 -4.73 6.40
CA GLY A 338 9.88 -3.75 7.41
C GLY A 338 8.63 -4.14 8.18
N LEU A 339 8.38 -3.49 9.33
CA LEU A 339 7.17 -3.72 10.12
C LEU A 339 5.91 -3.15 9.46
N GLY A 340 6.04 -2.26 8.47
CA GLY A 340 4.91 -1.69 7.76
C GLY A 340 5.27 -0.51 6.87
N HIS A 341 4.24 0.02 6.22
CA HIS A 341 4.28 1.11 5.24
C HIS A 341 3.08 2.06 5.41
N ASN A 342 3.10 3.20 4.70
CA ASN A 342 1.92 4.05 4.60
C ASN A 342 0.86 3.40 3.72
N MET A 343 -0.40 3.62 4.04
CA MET A 343 -1.55 3.18 3.27
C MET A 343 -2.52 4.32 3.00
N GLY A 344 -3.25 4.26 1.90
CA GLY A 344 -4.21 5.29 1.51
C GLY A 344 -4.93 4.96 0.20
N LEU A 345 -4.81 5.84 -0.80
CA LEU A 345 -5.29 5.59 -2.16
C LEU A 345 -4.52 4.46 -2.85
N ASP A 346 -3.30 4.23 -2.43
CA ASP A 346 -2.52 3.05 -2.83
C ASP A 346 -2.20 2.24 -1.57
N VAL A 347 -2.03 0.92 -1.73
CA VAL A 347 -1.63 0.05 -0.62
C VAL A 347 -0.29 0.48 -0.04
N HIS A 348 0.69 0.79 -0.91
CA HIS A 348 1.93 1.49 -0.57
C HIS A 348 1.79 2.96 -0.98
N ASP A 349 1.14 3.75 -0.14
CA ASP A 349 0.69 5.09 -0.50
C ASP A 349 1.85 6.03 -0.83
N MET A 350 1.81 6.63 -2.03
CA MET A 350 2.77 7.62 -2.55
C MET A 350 4.23 7.13 -2.75
N GLU A 351 4.52 5.84 -2.73
CA GLU A 351 5.90 5.36 -2.93
C GLU A 351 6.46 5.71 -4.33
N ASP A 352 5.59 5.86 -5.32
CA ASP A 352 5.93 6.37 -6.66
C ASP A 352 6.46 7.82 -6.65
N LEU A 353 6.09 8.61 -5.64
CA LEU A 353 6.60 9.96 -5.43
C LEU A 353 7.99 9.99 -4.78
N GLY A 354 8.45 8.87 -4.27
CA GLY A 354 9.77 8.69 -3.66
C GLY A 354 9.67 8.09 -2.26
N GLU A 355 9.94 6.80 -2.13
CA GLU A 355 9.80 6.01 -0.90
C GLU A 355 10.50 6.65 0.31
N ASN A 356 11.71 7.22 0.12
CA ASN A 356 12.42 7.91 1.21
C ASN A 356 11.78 9.24 1.61
N LEU A 357 11.13 9.93 0.67
CA LEU A 357 10.44 11.19 0.98
C LEU A 357 9.14 10.95 1.74
N VAL A 358 8.49 9.82 1.48
CA VAL A 358 7.24 9.41 2.13
C VAL A 358 7.51 8.82 3.51
N GLY A 359 8.41 7.86 3.62
CA GLY A 359 8.59 7.03 4.80
C GLY A 359 9.60 7.56 5.84
N TYR A 360 10.41 8.58 5.49
CA TYR A 360 11.50 9.05 6.37
C TYR A 360 11.41 10.55 6.63
N ASP A 361 11.70 10.95 7.86
CA ASP A 361 11.89 12.37 8.20
C ASP A 361 13.19 12.89 7.55
N PRO A 362 13.32 14.21 7.29
CA PRO A 362 14.47 14.77 6.58
C PRO A 362 15.84 14.51 7.25
N ASP A 363 15.84 14.29 8.57
CA ASP A 363 17.02 13.98 9.39
C ASP A 363 17.31 12.48 9.51
N GLN A 364 16.41 11.63 9.01
CA GLN A 364 16.55 10.17 9.03
C GLN A 364 17.18 9.64 7.73
N LYS A 365 18.05 8.64 7.87
CA LYS A 365 18.61 7.90 6.73
C LYS A 365 18.15 6.45 6.77
N ARG A 366 17.82 5.92 5.60
CA ARG A 366 17.53 4.50 5.44
C ARG A 366 18.76 3.67 5.80
N ALA A 367 18.58 2.64 6.60
CA ALA A 367 19.65 1.70 6.92
C ALA A 367 19.93 0.76 5.73
N SER A 368 21.12 0.16 5.70
CA SER A 368 21.46 -0.91 4.75
C SER A 368 21.33 -2.31 5.36
N GLN A 369 21.06 -2.41 6.68
CA GLN A 369 20.88 -3.66 7.40
C GLN A 369 19.66 -4.42 6.88
N LEU A 370 19.78 -5.72 6.67
CA LEU A 370 18.68 -6.57 6.22
C LEU A 370 17.49 -6.48 7.20
N GLY A 371 16.27 -6.45 6.65
CA GLY A 371 15.05 -6.15 7.40
C GLY A 371 14.85 -4.65 7.58
N LEU A 372 15.69 -4.00 8.36
CA LEU A 372 15.59 -2.56 8.62
C LEU A 372 15.75 -1.70 7.33
N GLY A 373 16.59 -2.14 6.39
CA GLY A 373 16.74 -1.49 5.09
C GLY A 373 15.50 -1.56 4.20
N SER A 374 14.62 -2.52 4.47
CA SER A 374 13.34 -2.70 3.78
C SER A 374 12.17 -1.98 4.49
N LEU A 375 12.43 -1.29 5.61
CA LEU A 375 11.41 -0.53 6.32
C LEU A 375 10.96 0.66 5.46
N ARG A 376 9.68 0.69 5.10
CA ARG A 376 9.09 1.71 4.22
C ARG A 376 8.52 2.90 4.99
N MET A 377 8.18 2.71 6.26
CA MET A 377 7.76 3.76 7.19
C MET A 377 8.69 3.78 8.41
N ALA A 378 9.42 4.87 8.58
CA ALA A 378 10.41 5.03 9.67
C ALA A 378 10.20 6.31 10.49
N ARG A 379 9.43 7.28 9.94
CA ARG A 379 9.26 8.62 10.51
C ARG A 379 8.48 8.63 11.82
N LYS A 380 8.52 9.80 12.49
CA LYS A 380 7.69 10.06 13.65
C LYS A 380 6.21 10.05 13.27
N LEU A 381 5.44 9.28 14.02
CA LEU A 381 4.01 9.17 13.84
C LEU A 381 3.31 10.43 14.31
N VAL A 382 2.30 10.86 13.55
CA VAL A 382 1.40 11.94 13.93
C VAL A 382 -0.05 11.49 13.77
N PRO A 383 -1.02 12.10 14.46
CA PRO A 383 -2.44 11.78 14.29
C PRO A 383 -2.84 11.93 12.81
N GLY A 384 -3.61 10.97 12.31
CA GLY A 384 -4.04 10.91 10.91
C GLY A 384 -3.11 10.10 10.00
N HIS A 385 -1.94 9.63 10.46
CA HIS A 385 -1.19 8.62 9.71
C HIS A 385 -1.96 7.30 9.71
N VAL A 386 -2.02 6.66 8.55
CA VAL A 386 -2.50 5.30 8.35
C VAL A 386 -1.34 4.45 7.88
N ILE A 387 -1.08 3.36 8.62
CA ILE A 387 0.06 2.47 8.41
C ILE A 387 -0.35 1.02 8.58
N THR A 388 0.40 0.10 8.01
CA THR A 388 0.29 -1.34 8.32
C THR A 388 1.11 -1.71 9.54
N ASP A 389 0.74 -2.81 10.21
CA ASP A 389 1.46 -3.48 11.30
C ASP A 389 1.53 -4.97 10.95
N GLU A 390 2.64 -5.40 10.31
CA GLU A 390 2.77 -6.66 9.57
C GLU A 390 3.99 -7.51 10.00
N PRO A 391 4.22 -7.81 11.27
CA PRO A 391 5.33 -8.68 11.63
C PRO A 391 5.17 -10.07 11.02
N GLY A 392 6.32 -10.68 10.68
CA GLY A 392 6.36 -12.04 10.17
C GLY A 392 7.62 -12.80 10.58
N ILE A 393 7.54 -14.11 10.54
CA ILE A 393 8.69 -15.00 10.74
C ILE A 393 8.72 -16.00 9.59
N TYR A 394 9.84 -16.04 8.90
CA TYR A 394 10.05 -16.90 7.73
C TYR A 394 11.30 -17.74 7.89
N PHE A 395 11.22 -18.99 7.45
CA PHE A 395 12.35 -19.89 7.36
C PHE A 395 12.69 -20.09 5.89
N ILE A 396 13.54 -19.21 5.35
CA ILE A 396 13.92 -19.17 3.93
C ILE A 396 15.22 -19.93 3.75
N PRO A 397 15.22 -21.16 3.16
CA PRO A 397 16.43 -22.01 3.11
C PRO A 397 17.62 -21.31 2.46
N ALA A 398 17.41 -20.57 1.38
CA ALA A 398 18.48 -19.84 0.69
C ALA A 398 19.11 -18.74 1.57
N LEU A 399 18.29 -18.03 2.37
CA LEU A 399 18.77 -17.00 3.30
C LEU A 399 19.50 -17.61 4.50
N MET A 400 18.97 -18.72 5.05
CA MET A 400 19.60 -19.48 6.11
C MET A 400 20.99 -19.98 5.69
N GLN A 401 21.09 -20.52 4.47
CA GLN A 401 22.37 -20.98 3.91
C GLN A 401 23.36 -19.81 3.72
N LYS A 402 22.90 -18.68 3.17
CA LYS A 402 23.72 -17.49 3.02
C LYS A 402 24.28 -16.98 4.35
N PHE A 403 23.44 -16.90 5.39
CA PHE A 403 23.90 -16.49 6.73
C PHE A 403 24.99 -17.39 7.28
N LYS A 404 24.85 -18.72 7.07
CA LYS A 404 25.83 -19.72 7.49
C LYS A 404 27.15 -19.61 6.72
N ASP A 405 27.09 -19.53 5.39
CA ASP A 405 28.27 -19.53 4.53
C ASP A 405 29.09 -18.25 4.64
N GLU A 406 28.43 -17.09 4.81
CA GLU A 406 29.08 -15.79 4.91
C GLU A 406 29.37 -15.37 6.37
N GLY A 407 28.99 -16.18 7.37
CA GLY A 407 29.20 -15.89 8.79
C GLY A 407 28.44 -14.63 9.25
N LEU A 408 27.27 -14.35 8.64
CA LEU A 408 26.45 -13.18 8.95
C LEU A 408 25.75 -13.31 10.30
N ASP A 409 25.64 -14.54 10.81
CA ASP A 409 25.02 -14.86 12.10
C ASP A 409 25.84 -14.41 13.32
N LYS A 410 27.12 -14.07 13.14
CA LYS A 410 28.05 -13.64 14.21
C LYS A 410 28.10 -14.59 15.41
N GLY A 411 27.72 -15.87 15.22
CA GLY A 411 27.65 -16.87 16.28
C GLY A 411 26.36 -16.84 17.10
N PHE A 412 25.38 -16.03 16.72
CA PHE A 412 24.09 -15.94 17.44
C PHE A 412 23.07 -17.01 16.99
N VAL A 413 23.23 -17.63 15.81
CA VAL A 413 22.26 -18.57 15.26
C VAL A 413 22.61 -20.01 15.59
N HIS A 414 21.63 -20.76 16.08
CA HIS A 414 21.78 -22.19 16.30
C HIS A 414 21.38 -22.98 15.04
N PHE A 415 22.27 -23.06 14.04
CA PHE A 415 21.97 -23.63 12.72
C PHE A 415 21.45 -25.07 12.78
N ALA A 416 21.99 -25.94 13.65
CA ALA A 416 21.50 -27.32 13.77
C ALA A 416 20.01 -27.38 14.18
N LYS A 417 19.55 -26.45 14.99
CA LYS A 417 18.12 -26.30 15.34
C LYS A 417 17.34 -25.60 14.22
N LEU A 418 17.90 -24.55 13.63
CA LEU A 418 17.27 -23.78 12.55
C LEU A 418 16.99 -24.65 11.31
N GLU A 419 17.92 -25.52 10.94
CA GLU A 419 17.77 -26.45 9.80
C GLU A 419 16.56 -27.40 9.96
N THR A 420 16.11 -27.68 11.19
CA THR A 420 14.87 -28.45 11.41
C THR A 420 13.60 -27.70 11.04
N TYR A 421 13.69 -26.40 10.68
CA TYR A 421 12.60 -25.54 10.22
C TYR A 421 12.64 -25.27 8.71
N SER A 422 13.53 -25.90 7.95
CA SER A 422 13.68 -25.64 6.51
C SER A 422 12.42 -25.99 5.68
N ASP A 423 11.50 -26.78 6.23
CA ASP A 423 10.21 -27.17 5.63
C ASP A 423 9.01 -26.39 6.20
N PHE A 424 9.28 -25.41 7.06
CA PHE A 424 8.24 -24.71 7.83
C PHE A 424 7.42 -23.73 6.99
N GLY A 425 8.06 -23.00 6.08
CA GLY A 425 7.45 -21.88 5.35
C GLY A 425 7.57 -20.55 6.10
N GLY A 426 6.49 -19.82 6.21
CA GLY A 426 6.44 -18.51 6.88
C GLY A 426 5.07 -18.22 7.50
N ILE A 427 5.06 -17.23 8.41
CA ILE A 427 3.86 -16.68 9.04
C ILE A 427 3.97 -15.17 8.98
N ARG A 428 2.90 -14.49 8.51
CA ARG A 428 2.69 -13.04 8.62
C ARG A 428 1.32 -12.78 9.19
N LEU A 429 1.20 -11.77 10.06
CA LEU A 429 -0.06 -11.28 10.62
C LEU A 429 -0.05 -9.77 10.48
N GLU A 430 -1.07 -9.21 9.88
CA GLU A 430 -1.11 -7.79 9.51
C GLU A 430 -2.48 -7.19 9.74
N ASP A 431 -2.48 -5.99 10.30
CA ASP A 431 -3.65 -5.14 10.46
C ASP A 431 -3.35 -3.70 10.00
N ASP A 432 -4.35 -3.04 9.46
CA ASP A 432 -4.32 -1.60 9.15
C ASP A 432 -4.56 -0.76 10.41
N VAL A 433 -3.75 0.26 10.61
CA VAL A 433 -3.72 1.06 11.85
C VAL A 433 -3.78 2.55 11.56
N LEU A 434 -4.74 3.23 12.18
CA LEU A 434 -4.81 4.69 12.25
C LEU A 434 -4.14 5.19 13.53
N VAL A 435 -3.22 6.13 13.40
CA VAL A 435 -2.66 6.88 14.54
C VAL A 435 -3.68 7.92 14.98
N THR A 436 -4.13 7.84 16.23
CA THR A 436 -5.10 8.77 16.85
C THR A 436 -4.39 9.88 17.64
N ALA A 437 -5.15 10.80 18.23
CA ALA A 437 -4.58 11.90 19.03
C ALA A 437 -3.81 11.41 20.27
N ASP A 438 -4.17 10.26 20.81
CA ASP A 438 -3.68 9.71 22.09
C ASP A 438 -3.12 8.28 22.00
N GLY A 439 -3.13 7.68 20.80
CA GLY A 439 -2.67 6.30 20.60
C GLY A 439 -2.87 5.82 19.18
N ALA A 440 -3.52 4.67 19.02
CA ALA A 440 -3.83 4.07 17.74
C ALA A 440 -5.15 3.28 17.79
N ARG A 441 -5.80 3.10 16.65
CA ARG A 441 -6.88 2.13 16.46
C ARG A 441 -6.66 1.30 15.21
N ARG A 442 -7.06 0.05 15.24
CA ARG A 442 -7.19 -0.76 14.04
C ARG A 442 -8.36 -0.27 13.20
N LEU A 443 -8.18 -0.29 11.88
CA LEU A 443 -9.20 0.12 10.92
C LEU A 443 -10.19 -1.01 10.63
N GLY A 444 -11.38 -0.64 10.17
CA GLY A 444 -12.51 -1.55 10.03
C GLY A 444 -13.27 -1.78 11.33
N ARG A 445 -14.54 -2.21 11.20
CA ARG A 445 -15.46 -2.44 12.34
C ARG A 445 -15.16 -3.73 13.10
N GLN A 446 -14.50 -4.70 12.46
CA GLN A 446 -14.23 -6.01 13.02
C GLN A 446 -12.76 -6.38 12.76
N ARG A 447 -12.13 -7.00 13.73
CA ARG A 447 -10.82 -7.61 13.58
C ARG A 447 -10.95 -9.05 13.11
N LEU A 448 -10.19 -9.45 12.11
CA LEU A 448 -10.03 -10.86 11.76
C LEU A 448 -9.45 -11.64 12.96
N PRO A 449 -9.90 -12.88 13.23
CA PRO A 449 -9.29 -13.73 14.25
C PRO A 449 -7.77 -13.74 14.11
N ILE A 450 -7.07 -13.55 15.23
CA ILE A 450 -5.62 -13.50 15.26
C ILE A 450 -4.99 -14.41 16.32
N GLU A 451 -5.66 -14.57 17.47
CA GLU A 451 -5.17 -15.52 18.48
C GLU A 451 -5.33 -16.96 17.96
N PRO A 452 -4.33 -17.85 18.17
CA PRO A 452 -4.37 -19.21 17.62
C PRO A 452 -5.67 -19.97 17.92
N ASP A 453 -6.20 -19.84 19.13
CA ASP A 453 -7.46 -20.49 19.53
C ASP A 453 -8.68 -19.92 18.80
N GLU A 454 -8.70 -18.61 18.53
CA GLU A 454 -9.76 -17.95 17.77
C GLU A 454 -9.74 -18.41 16.31
N VAL A 455 -8.54 -18.51 15.71
CA VAL A 455 -8.37 -18.97 14.33
C VAL A 455 -8.82 -20.43 14.19
N GLU A 456 -8.38 -21.32 15.08
CA GLU A 456 -8.78 -22.72 15.06
C GLU A 456 -10.31 -22.87 15.28
N ALA A 457 -10.88 -22.09 16.20
CA ALA A 457 -12.33 -22.08 16.44
C ALA A 457 -13.13 -21.56 15.23
N ALA A 458 -12.60 -20.57 14.51
CA ALA A 458 -13.23 -20.05 13.30
C ALA A 458 -13.20 -21.06 12.15
N MET A 459 -12.11 -21.84 12.01
CA MET A 459 -11.97 -22.86 10.98
C MET A 459 -12.78 -24.14 11.27
N THR A 460 -13.05 -24.46 12.53
CA THR A 460 -13.82 -25.65 12.89
C THR A 460 -15.34 -25.48 12.80
N ARG A 461 -15.85 -24.27 12.55
CA ARG A 461 -17.30 -24.01 12.36
C ARG A 461 -17.81 -24.35 10.95
N LEU A 462 -16.94 -24.88 10.09
CA LEU A 462 -17.22 -25.30 8.72
C LEU A 462 -17.37 -26.81 8.63
#